data_7655a8c3810f31ba23906c21cfd1c62f
#
_entry.id   7655a8c3810f31ba23906c21cfd1c62f
#
_cell.length_a   1.000
_cell.length_b   1.000
_cell.length_c   1.000
_cell.angle_alpha   90.00
_cell.angle_beta   90.00
_cell.angle_gamma   90.00
#
_symmetry.space_group_name_H-M   'P 1'
#
loop_
_entity.id
_entity.type
_entity.pdbx_description
1 polymer ?
#
loop_
_entity_poly.entity_id
_entity_poly.type
_entity_poly.pdbx_seq_one_letter_code
_entity_poly.pdbx_strand_id
1 'polypeptide(L)'
;DEELSEELAEKLMLTSTIAGMAIAQTGTSIPHALSYDVTYHNGVAHGKACGIFLAAYLRVYAEQKPEDVEEILTLLGFKTLDDFASYLTEILGTVSLTQKEVTFYIDRMMENTSKLATCPFELTREDIEKIYRESIVVE
;
A
#
# COMPACT_ATOMS: atom_id res chain seq x y z
N ASP A 1 25.75 -6.81 -1.26
CA ASP A 1 25.03 -6.43 -2.49
C ASP A 1 25.23 -7.59 -3.46
N GLU A 2 24.21 -8.45 -3.62
CA GLU A 2 24.20 -9.42 -4.71
C GLU A 2 23.94 -8.66 -6.01
N GLU A 3 24.79 -8.85 -7.01
CA GLU A 3 24.55 -8.30 -8.34
C GLU A 3 23.29 -8.94 -8.94
N LEU A 4 22.42 -8.09 -9.47
CA LEU A 4 21.18 -8.51 -10.11
C LEU A 4 21.54 -9.36 -11.35
N SER A 5 21.12 -10.63 -11.40
CA SER A 5 21.33 -11.45 -12.59
C SER A 5 20.56 -10.89 -13.79
N GLU A 6 21.06 -11.12 -15.02
CA GLU A 6 20.38 -10.68 -16.25
C GLU A 6 18.94 -11.23 -16.33
N GLU A 7 18.74 -12.50 -15.96
CA GLU A 7 17.41 -13.13 -15.94
C GLU A 7 16.46 -12.43 -14.96
N LEU A 8 16.94 -12.08 -13.76
CA LEU A 8 16.13 -11.37 -12.76
C LEU A 8 15.83 -9.94 -13.22
N ALA A 9 16.80 -9.25 -13.82
CA ALA A 9 16.61 -7.92 -14.37
C ALA A 9 15.55 -7.90 -15.48
N GLU A 10 15.58 -8.90 -16.39
CA GLU A 10 14.58 -9.06 -17.45
C GLU A 10 13.17 -9.31 -16.86
N LYS A 11 13.05 -10.20 -15.88
CA LYS A 11 11.78 -10.48 -15.20
C LYS A 11 11.21 -9.24 -14.50
N LEU A 12 12.05 -8.47 -13.81
CA LEU A 12 11.64 -7.23 -13.15
C LEU A 12 11.18 -6.18 -14.15
N MET A 13 11.88 -6.02 -15.28
CA MET A 13 11.49 -5.09 -16.33
C MET A 13 10.16 -5.48 -16.97
N LEU A 14 9.97 -6.75 -17.29
CA LEU A 14 8.71 -7.26 -17.84
C LEU A 14 7.55 -7.06 -16.86
N THR A 15 7.76 -7.43 -15.59
CA THR A 15 6.75 -7.27 -14.54
C THR A 15 6.37 -5.80 -14.33
N SER A 16 7.36 -4.90 -14.30
CA SER A 16 7.15 -3.46 -14.20
C SER A 16 6.35 -2.91 -15.39
N THR A 17 6.64 -3.40 -16.60
CA THR A 17 5.92 -3.01 -17.82
C THR A 17 4.46 -3.44 -17.75
N ILE A 18 4.20 -4.71 -17.37
CA ILE A 18 2.83 -5.24 -17.23
C ILE A 18 2.06 -4.48 -16.15
N ALA A 19 2.70 -4.19 -15.01
CA ALA A 19 2.09 -3.37 -13.95
C ALA A 19 1.75 -1.96 -14.44
N GLY A 20 2.64 -1.34 -15.22
CA GLY A 20 2.39 -0.03 -15.84
C GLY A 20 1.20 -0.05 -16.80
N MET A 21 1.04 -1.12 -17.60
CA MET A 21 -0.12 -1.31 -18.48
C MET A 21 -1.42 -1.45 -17.68
N ALA A 22 -1.40 -2.18 -16.57
CA ALA A 22 -2.55 -2.30 -15.68
C ALA A 22 -2.93 -0.94 -15.08
N ILE A 23 -1.96 -0.18 -14.55
CA ILE A 23 -2.16 1.16 -14.00
C ILE A 23 -2.77 2.12 -15.05
N ALA A 24 -2.34 2.01 -16.31
CA ALA A 24 -2.87 2.84 -17.39
C ALA A 24 -4.36 2.59 -17.65
N GLN A 25 -4.88 1.40 -17.34
CA GLN A 25 -6.29 1.03 -17.50
C GLN A 25 -7.13 1.34 -16.25
N THR A 26 -6.60 1.06 -15.06
CA THR A 26 -7.37 1.10 -13.81
C THR A 26 -7.07 2.31 -12.94
N GLY A 27 -5.97 3.02 -13.21
CA GLY A 27 -5.41 3.99 -12.28
C GLY A 27 -4.78 3.31 -11.06
N THR A 28 -4.53 4.10 -10.02
CA THR A 28 -3.96 3.63 -8.75
C THR A 28 -4.97 3.77 -7.62
N SER A 29 -4.94 2.85 -6.66
CA SER A 29 -5.86 2.81 -5.53
C SER A 29 -5.30 3.49 -4.27
N ILE A 30 -5.91 3.23 -3.14
CA ILE A 30 -5.73 3.89 -1.84
C ILE A 30 -4.28 3.83 -1.30
N PRO A 31 -3.57 2.67 -1.29
CA PRO A 31 -2.19 2.65 -0.80
C PRO A 31 -1.28 3.65 -1.52
N HIS A 32 -1.51 3.82 -2.82
CA HIS A 32 -0.79 4.79 -3.63
C HIS A 32 -1.13 6.24 -3.26
N ALA A 33 -2.40 6.53 -2.98
CA ALA A 33 -2.82 7.85 -2.57
C ALA A 33 -2.27 8.23 -1.19
N LEU A 34 -2.26 7.29 -0.23
CA LEU A 34 -1.68 7.48 1.11
C LEU A 34 -0.16 7.70 1.07
N SER A 35 0.51 7.15 0.06
CA SER A 35 1.96 7.28 -0.10
C SER A 35 2.42 8.69 -0.47
N TYR A 36 1.56 9.52 -1.07
CA TYR A 36 1.98 10.82 -1.62
C TYR A 36 2.53 11.76 -0.55
N ASP A 37 1.80 11.94 0.54
CA ASP A 37 2.22 12.84 1.60
C ASP A 37 3.46 12.32 2.34
N VAL A 38 3.52 11.01 2.59
CA VAL A 38 4.68 10.35 3.20
C VAL A 38 5.93 10.47 2.32
N THR A 39 5.78 10.34 1.02
CA THR A 39 6.88 10.55 0.07
C THR A 39 7.31 12.01 0.04
N TYR A 40 6.36 12.92 -0.07
CA TYR A 40 6.64 14.34 -0.28
C TYR A 40 7.20 15.03 0.97
N HIS A 41 6.59 14.80 2.12
CA HIS A 41 6.96 15.50 3.36
C HIS A 41 8.06 14.79 4.16
N ASN A 42 8.08 13.45 4.14
CA ASN A 42 9.02 12.66 4.95
C ASN A 42 10.17 12.06 4.12
N GLY A 43 10.21 12.28 2.81
CA GLY A 43 11.30 11.82 1.95
C GLY A 43 11.38 10.29 1.80
N VAL A 44 10.34 9.56 2.15
CA VAL A 44 10.27 8.10 1.99
C VAL A 44 10.18 7.75 0.51
N ALA A 45 11.02 6.84 0.03
CA ALA A 45 10.99 6.38 -1.36
C ALA A 45 9.57 5.91 -1.74
N HIS A 46 9.06 6.37 -2.88
CA HIS A 46 7.65 6.19 -3.26
C HIS A 46 7.19 4.72 -3.26
N GLY A 47 7.98 3.80 -3.82
CA GLY A 47 7.66 2.37 -3.79
C GLY A 47 7.55 1.81 -2.37
N LYS A 48 8.45 2.22 -1.45
CA LYS A 48 8.37 1.87 -0.04
C LYS A 48 7.09 2.45 0.58
N ALA A 49 6.80 3.72 0.35
CA ALA A 49 5.62 4.40 0.88
C ALA A 49 4.30 3.76 0.40
N CYS A 50 4.24 3.27 -0.84
CA CYS A 50 3.09 2.50 -1.33
C CYS A 50 2.97 1.14 -0.60
N GLY A 51 4.09 0.43 -0.45
CA GLY A 51 4.11 -0.92 0.10
C GLY A 51 3.75 -0.99 1.59
N ILE A 52 4.15 -0.01 2.40
CA ILE A 52 3.87 -0.02 3.85
C ILE A 52 2.37 0.00 4.17
N PHE A 53 1.54 0.61 3.33
CA PHE A 53 0.09 0.68 3.54
C PHE A 53 -0.68 -0.53 3.01
N LEU A 54 -0.03 -1.39 2.21
CA LEU A 54 -0.74 -2.41 1.44
C LEU A 54 -1.39 -3.48 2.33
N ALA A 55 -0.68 -4.00 3.34
CA ALA A 55 -1.23 -5.06 4.19
C ALA A 55 -2.42 -4.56 5.04
N ALA A 56 -2.31 -3.37 5.64
CA ALA A 56 -3.39 -2.78 6.41
C ALA A 56 -4.61 -2.44 5.53
N TYR A 57 -4.36 -1.94 4.31
CA TYR A 57 -5.43 -1.74 3.33
C TYR A 57 -6.16 -3.05 2.99
N LEU A 58 -5.42 -4.15 2.78
CA LEU A 58 -6.04 -5.45 2.50
C LEU A 58 -6.82 -5.99 3.71
N ARG A 59 -6.43 -5.67 4.95
CA ARG A 59 -7.23 -6.03 6.14
C ARG A 59 -8.59 -5.33 6.14
N VAL A 60 -8.61 -4.03 5.85
CA VAL A 60 -9.88 -3.28 5.72
C VAL A 60 -10.71 -3.81 4.56
N TYR A 61 -10.06 -4.14 3.43
CA TYR A 61 -10.74 -4.72 2.28
C TYR A 61 -11.37 -6.08 2.61
N ALA A 62 -10.68 -6.93 3.35
CA ALA A 62 -11.17 -8.26 3.75
C ALA A 62 -12.43 -8.21 4.64
N GLU A 63 -12.67 -7.12 5.35
CA GLU A 63 -13.89 -6.95 6.14
C GLU A 63 -15.15 -6.88 5.28
N GLN A 64 -15.01 -6.42 4.02
CA GLN A 64 -16.13 -6.24 3.08
C GLN A 64 -16.11 -7.27 1.95
N LYS A 65 -14.92 -7.72 1.54
CA LYS A 65 -14.69 -8.60 0.40
C LYS A 65 -13.60 -9.64 0.73
N PRO A 66 -13.85 -10.57 1.65
CA PRO A 66 -12.85 -11.55 2.08
C PRO A 66 -12.36 -12.45 0.94
N GLU A 67 -13.25 -12.85 0.02
CA GLU A 67 -12.93 -13.70 -1.12
C GLU A 67 -11.91 -13.07 -2.07
N ASP A 68 -12.01 -11.77 -2.33
CA ASP A 68 -11.07 -11.04 -3.21
C ASP A 68 -9.67 -11.02 -2.57
N VAL A 69 -9.59 -10.84 -1.26
CA VAL A 69 -8.32 -10.80 -0.53
C VAL A 69 -7.70 -12.19 -0.44
N GLU A 70 -8.50 -13.25 -0.26
CA GLU A 70 -8.02 -14.64 -0.31
C GLU A 70 -7.42 -14.98 -1.69
N GLU A 71 -8.05 -14.54 -2.77
CA GLU A 71 -7.52 -14.70 -4.13
C GLU A 71 -6.18 -13.96 -4.29
N ILE A 72 -6.10 -12.70 -3.85
CA ILE A 72 -4.86 -11.90 -3.87
C ILE A 72 -3.74 -12.62 -3.11
N LEU A 73 -3.99 -13.08 -1.88
CA LEU A 73 -2.99 -13.78 -1.08
C LEU A 73 -2.52 -15.08 -1.75
N THR A 74 -3.46 -15.81 -2.33
CA THR A 74 -3.15 -17.05 -3.07
C THR A 74 -2.23 -16.78 -4.26
N LEU A 75 -2.51 -15.74 -5.04
CA LEU A 75 -1.68 -15.31 -6.18
C LEU A 75 -0.28 -14.85 -5.74
N LEU A 76 -0.19 -14.22 -4.58
CA LEU A 76 1.08 -13.78 -3.99
C LEU A 76 1.85 -14.90 -3.27
N GLY A 77 1.23 -16.06 -3.05
CA GLY A 77 1.83 -17.21 -2.39
C GLY A 77 1.86 -17.13 -0.85
N PHE A 78 1.02 -16.27 -0.25
CA PHE A 78 0.87 -16.15 1.19
C PHE A 78 -0.37 -16.90 1.69
N LYS A 79 -0.27 -17.46 2.89
CA LYS A 79 -1.40 -18.18 3.54
C LYS A 79 -2.30 -17.22 4.32
N THR A 80 -1.72 -16.19 4.91
CA THR A 80 -2.45 -15.23 5.74
C THR A 80 -2.01 -13.80 5.46
N LEU A 81 -2.87 -12.84 5.82
CA LEU A 81 -2.51 -11.42 5.82
C LEU A 81 -1.37 -11.09 6.80
N ASP A 82 -1.25 -11.84 7.89
CA ASP A 82 -0.18 -11.62 8.88
C ASP A 82 1.19 -12.07 8.33
N ASP A 83 1.24 -13.18 7.58
CA ASP A 83 2.45 -13.60 6.87
C ASP A 83 2.87 -12.55 5.84
N PHE A 84 1.91 -12.02 5.08
CA PHE A 84 2.16 -10.98 4.10
C PHE A 84 2.61 -9.66 4.74
N ALA A 85 1.97 -9.22 5.83
CA ALA A 85 2.37 -8.03 6.58
C ALA A 85 3.78 -8.14 7.15
N SER A 86 4.12 -9.31 7.71
CA SER A 86 5.45 -9.61 8.24
C SER A 86 6.52 -9.53 7.14
N TYR A 87 6.24 -10.14 5.99
CA TYR A 87 7.12 -10.07 4.83
C TYR A 87 7.34 -8.63 4.36
N LEU A 88 6.27 -7.83 4.24
CA LEU A 88 6.40 -6.42 3.85
C LEU A 88 7.22 -5.62 4.87
N THR A 89 7.04 -5.87 6.16
CA THR A 89 7.82 -5.21 7.21
C THR A 89 9.29 -5.59 7.14
N GLU A 90 9.61 -6.85 6.85
CA GLU A 90 10.99 -7.32 6.70
C GLU A 90 11.71 -6.63 5.53
N ILE A 91 11.07 -6.51 4.36
CA ILE A 91 11.71 -5.96 3.17
C ILE A 91 11.67 -4.43 3.09
N LEU A 92 10.64 -3.79 3.65
CA LEU A 92 10.46 -2.34 3.58
C LEU A 92 10.91 -1.61 4.85
N GLY A 93 11.01 -2.33 5.97
CA GLY A 93 11.18 -1.71 7.29
C GLY A 93 9.96 -0.90 7.73
N THR A 94 10.14 -0.10 8.76
CA THR A 94 9.11 0.75 9.33
C THR A 94 9.29 2.21 8.93
N VAL A 95 8.22 3.00 9.09
CA VAL A 95 8.22 4.46 8.95
C VAL A 95 7.60 5.05 10.19
N SER A 96 8.24 6.07 10.78
CA SER A 96 7.71 6.82 11.93
C SER A 96 7.13 8.15 11.44
N LEU A 97 5.96 8.50 11.96
CA LEU A 97 5.31 9.79 11.74
C LEU A 97 4.81 10.33 13.07
N THR A 98 4.78 11.65 13.20
CA THR A 98 4.14 12.29 14.34
C THR A 98 2.61 12.18 14.24
N GLN A 99 1.92 12.18 15.39
CA GLN A 99 0.45 12.21 15.41
C GLN A 99 -0.13 13.38 14.60
N LYS A 100 0.57 14.53 14.58
CA LYS A 100 0.14 15.71 13.81
C LYS A 100 0.20 15.47 12.30
N GLU A 101 1.26 14.82 11.82
CA GLU A 101 1.39 14.45 10.39
C GLU A 101 0.31 13.46 9.98
N VAL A 102 0.10 12.43 10.80
CA VAL A 102 -0.94 11.42 10.54
C VAL A 102 -2.31 12.07 10.41
N THR A 103 -2.69 12.94 11.36
CA THR A 103 -3.97 13.66 11.31
C THR A 103 -4.09 14.51 10.04
N PHE A 104 -3.03 15.25 9.71
CA PHE A 104 -3.01 16.10 8.52
C PHE A 104 -3.13 15.29 7.21
N TYR A 105 -2.45 14.14 7.12
CA TYR A 105 -2.50 13.30 5.91
C TYR A 105 -3.87 12.62 5.75
N ILE A 106 -4.48 12.21 6.86
CA ILE A 106 -5.85 11.68 6.85
C ILE A 106 -6.85 12.74 6.37
N ASP A 107 -6.76 13.98 6.88
CA ASP A 107 -7.64 15.08 6.46
C ASP A 107 -7.53 15.31 4.95
N ARG A 108 -6.31 15.39 4.43
CA ARG A 108 -6.06 15.53 2.99
C ARG A 108 -6.57 14.35 2.16
N MET A 109 -6.42 13.13 2.68
CA MET A 109 -6.93 11.94 1.98
C MET A 109 -8.46 11.98 1.90
N MET A 110 -9.14 12.39 2.96
CA MET A 110 -10.60 12.50 2.98
C MET A 110 -11.15 13.57 2.04
N GLU A 111 -10.38 14.62 1.74
CA GLU A 111 -10.71 15.62 0.74
C GLU A 111 -10.54 15.11 -0.71
N ASN A 112 -9.77 14.05 -0.90
CA ASN A 112 -9.47 13.50 -2.22
C ASN A 112 -10.56 12.52 -2.70
N THR A 113 -11.74 13.06 -2.98
CA THR A 113 -12.92 12.26 -3.39
C THR A 113 -12.67 11.46 -4.67
N SER A 114 -11.83 11.95 -5.57
CA SER A 114 -11.48 11.24 -6.81
C SER A 114 -10.71 9.95 -6.53
N LYS A 115 -9.84 9.94 -5.52
CA LYS A 115 -9.10 8.74 -5.12
C LYS A 115 -9.96 7.78 -4.29
N LEU A 116 -10.79 8.31 -3.40
CA LEU A 116 -11.76 7.49 -2.67
C LEU A 116 -12.69 6.74 -3.63
N ALA A 117 -13.10 7.39 -4.72
CA ALA A 117 -13.93 6.76 -5.75
C ALA A 117 -13.25 5.63 -6.54
N THR A 118 -11.91 5.49 -6.49
CA THR A 118 -11.19 4.36 -7.11
C THR A 118 -11.15 3.12 -6.21
N CYS A 119 -11.61 3.21 -4.97
CA CYS A 119 -11.68 2.07 -4.07
C CYS A 119 -12.85 1.16 -4.46
N PRO A 120 -12.69 -0.17 -4.52
CA PRO A 120 -13.74 -1.11 -4.88
C PRO A 120 -14.80 -1.30 -3.77
N PHE A 121 -14.63 -0.64 -2.63
CA PHE A 121 -15.53 -0.64 -1.49
C PHE A 121 -15.58 0.74 -0.82
N GLU A 122 -16.57 0.97 0.03
CA GLU A 122 -16.71 2.23 0.74
C GLU A 122 -15.67 2.33 1.86
N LEU A 123 -14.90 3.43 1.85
CA LEU A 123 -13.90 3.75 2.87
C LEU A 123 -14.36 4.92 3.72
N THR A 124 -14.37 4.68 5.02
CA THR A 124 -14.64 5.71 6.02
C THR A 124 -13.33 6.37 6.49
N ARG A 125 -13.45 7.48 7.22
CA ARG A 125 -12.32 8.08 7.91
C ARG A 125 -11.66 7.11 8.90
N GLU A 126 -12.47 6.35 9.64
CA GLU A 126 -12.01 5.36 10.62
C GLU A 126 -11.19 4.26 9.95
N ASP A 127 -11.57 3.84 8.75
CA ASP A 127 -10.79 2.88 7.96
C ASP A 127 -9.41 3.44 7.59
N ILE A 128 -9.34 4.69 7.15
CA ILE A 128 -8.07 5.35 6.83
C ILE A 128 -7.20 5.50 8.09
N GLU A 129 -7.79 5.89 9.22
CA GLU A 129 -7.10 5.95 10.51
C GLU A 129 -6.54 4.58 10.94
N LYS A 130 -7.32 3.52 10.75
CA LYS A 130 -6.90 2.13 11.00
C LYS A 130 -5.72 1.74 10.11
N ILE A 131 -5.80 2.04 8.80
CA ILE A 131 -4.71 1.78 7.85
C ILE A 131 -3.42 2.48 8.31
N TYR A 132 -3.46 3.75 8.68
CA TYR A 132 -2.28 4.46 9.19
C TYR A 132 -1.74 3.81 10.45
N ARG A 133 -2.58 3.57 11.44
CA ARG A 133 -2.18 2.99 12.75
C ARG A 133 -1.49 1.63 12.62
N GLU A 134 -1.94 0.81 11.68
CA GLU A 134 -1.36 -0.52 11.44
C GLU A 134 -0.11 -0.51 10.55
N SER A 135 0.11 0.58 9.79
CA SER A 135 1.18 0.67 8.80
C SER A 135 2.43 1.39 9.28
N ILE A 136 2.30 2.27 10.28
CA ILE A 136 3.38 3.16 10.72
C ILE A 136 3.55 3.14 12.23
N VAL A 137 4.71 3.63 12.68
CA VAL A 137 4.96 3.93 14.10
C VAL A 137 4.58 5.40 14.35
N VAL A 138 3.68 5.65 15.28
CA VAL A 138 3.27 7.01 15.68
C VAL A 138 4.12 7.46 16.86
N GLU A 139 4.79 8.62 16.72
CA GLU A 139 5.63 9.27 17.74
C GLU A 139 4.90 10.44 18.40
#